data_4336f687fea80df23bf1ea8bbf49a7dd
#
_entry.id   4336f687fea80df23bf1ea8bbf49a7dd
#
_cell.length_a   1.000
_cell.length_b   1.000
_cell.length_c   1.000
_cell.angle_alpha   90.00
_cell.angle_beta   90.00
_cell.angle_gamma   90.00
#
_symmetry.space_group_name_H-M   'P 1'
#
loop_
_entity.id
_entity.type
_entity.pdbx_description
1 polymer ?
#
loop_
_entity_poly.entity_id
_entity_poly.type
_entity_poly.pdbx_seq_one_letter_code
_entity_poly.pdbx_strand_id
1 'polypeptide(L)'
;GGNYRVTNEFGMMGKYQFSPSTVRVLGFRVTQKQFLSDPKIQDSVMFAYMKANHQELNYYIKKYNGKMFNGVKVTRAGILAGAHFAGTTGVVAYFKNGGSGIVDARGTSLKQYMAYFSNFNLPEI
;
A
#
# COMPACT_ATOMS: atom_id res chain seq x y z
N GLY A 1 -6.72 -5.99 -9.98
CA GLY A 1 -7.89 -5.63 -10.67
C GLY A 1 -8.26 -4.18 -10.55
N GLY A 2 -9.18 -3.72 -11.30
CA GLY A 2 -9.66 -2.36 -11.31
C GLY A 2 -11.12 -2.20 -10.96
N ASN A 3 -11.73 -3.24 -10.38
CA ASN A 3 -13.15 -3.22 -10.11
C ASN A 3 -13.44 -2.60 -8.74
N TYR A 4 -14.23 -1.53 -8.73
CA TYR A 4 -14.59 -0.83 -7.49
C TYR A 4 -15.63 -1.57 -6.65
N ARG A 5 -16.35 -2.55 -7.20
CA ARG A 5 -17.50 -3.17 -6.53
C ARG A 5 -17.21 -4.55 -5.94
N VAL A 6 -15.95 -4.95 -5.88
CA VAL A 6 -15.60 -6.30 -5.41
C VAL A 6 -15.25 -6.31 -3.92
N THR A 7 -15.53 -7.45 -3.28
CA THR A 7 -15.06 -7.77 -1.93
C THR A 7 -14.47 -9.17 -1.99
N ASN A 8 -13.24 -9.34 -1.45
CA ASN A 8 -12.62 -10.66 -1.48
C ASN A 8 -13.03 -11.52 -0.28
N GLU A 9 -12.51 -12.75 -0.23
CA GLU A 9 -12.80 -13.71 0.84
C GLU A 9 -12.32 -13.27 2.23
N PHE A 10 -11.43 -12.28 2.30
CA PHE A 10 -10.93 -11.74 3.57
C PHE A 10 -11.65 -10.45 3.98
N GLY A 11 -12.73 -10.08 3.27
CA GLY A 11 -13.50 -8.87 3.56
C GLY A 11 -12.86 -7.57 3.06
N MET A 12 -11.82 -7.64 2.24
CA MET A 12 -11.20 -6.46 1.64
C MET A 12 -12.08 -5.91 0.53
N MET A 13 -12.27 -4.59 0.51
CA MET A 13 -13.29 -3.93 -0.30
C MET A 13 -12.70 -3.12 -1.44
N GLY A 14 -13.35 -3.20 -2.60
CA GLY A 14 -13.19 -2.27 -3.71
C GLY A 14 -11.93 -2.46 -4.53
N LYS A 15 -11.66 -1.47 -5.39
CA LYS A 15 -10.53 -1.49 -6.32
C LYS A 15 -9.19 -1.69 -5.62
N TYR A 16 -9.04 -1.07 -4.45
CA TYR A 16 -7.76 -1.05 -3.72
C TYR A 16 -7.72 -2.07 -2.58
N GLN A 17 -8.77 -2.82 -2.38
CA GLN A 17 -8.86 -3.90 -1.38
C GLN A 17 -8.57 -3.42 0.05
N PHE A 18 -9.30 -2.41 0.51
CA PHE A 18 -9.20 -1.91 1.87
C PHE A 18 -10.02 -2.73 2.86
N SER A 19 -9.50 -2.89 4.07
CA SER A 19 -10.31 -3.42 5.17
C SER A 19 -11.26 -2.33 5.68
N PRO A 20 -12.45 -2.71 6.20
CA PRO A 20 -13.34 -1.73 6.82
C PRO A 20 -12.72 -0.93 7.95
N SER A 21 -11.85 -1.57 8.76
CA SER A 21 -11.18 -0.89 9.86
C SER A 21 -10.21 0.18 9.38
N THR A 22 -9.46 -0.08 8.31
CA THR A 22 -8.54 0.91 7.73
C THR A 22 -9.29 2.12 7.23
N VAL A 23 -10.43 1.91 6.56
CA VAL A 23 -11.28 3.01 6.08
C VAL A 23 -11.73 3.90 7.24
N ARG A 24 -12.15 3.30 8.35
CA ARG A 24 -12.55 4.05 9.54
C ARG A 24 -11.40 4.81 10.18
N VAL A 25 -10.24 4.18 10.31
CA VAL A 25 -9.05 4.81 10.90
C VAL A 25 -8.63 6.04 10.11
N LEU A 26 -8.80 6.02 8.79
CA LEU A 26 -8.50 7.17 7.93
C LEU A 26 -9.56 8.28 8.01
N GLY A 27 -10.61 8.09 8.82
CA GLY A 27 -11.61 9.13 9.07
C GLY A 27 -12.86 9.05 8.21
N PHE A 28 -13.03 7.99 7.44
CA PHE A 28 -14.18 7.83 6.55
C PHE A 28 -15.26 6.99 7.23
N ARG A 29 -16.39 7.60 7.49
CA ARG A 29 -17.54 6.96 8.15
C ARG A 29 -18.59 6.58 7.11
N VAL A 30 -18.32 5.49 6.39
CA VAL A 30 -19.19 5.00 5.32
C VAL A 30 -19.48 3.52 5.54
N THR A 31 -20.67 3.08 5.08
CA THR A 31 -21.01 1.66 5.06
C THR A 31 -20.26 0.97 3.94
N GLN A 32 -20.18 -0.37 4.00
CA GLN A 32 -19.61 -1.16 2.90
C GLN A 32 -20.33 -0.86 1.59
N LYS A 33 -21.67 -0.78 1.64
CA LYS A 33 -22.48 -0.48 0.44
C LYS A 33 -22.12 0.88 -0.16
N GLN A 34 -22.01 1.91 0.69
CA GLN A 34 -21.61 3.25 0.23
C GLN A 34 -20.21 3.24 -0.36
N PHE A 35 -19.28 2.56 0.29
CA PHE A 35 -17.90 2.47 -0.17
C PHE A 35 -17.81 1.78 -1.54
N LEU A 36 -18.48 0.65 -1.71
CA LEU A 36 -18.44 -0.12 -2.95
C LEU A 36 -19.17 0.56 -4.10
N SER A 37 -20.16 1.42 -3.81
CA SER A 37 -20.95 2.07 -4.84
C SER A 37 -20.41 3.41 -5.32
N ASP A 38 -19.39 3.98 -4.64
CA ASP A 38 -18.86 5.29 -4.97
C ASP A 38 -17.34 5.25 -5.20
N PRO A 39 -16.89 5.20 -6.47
CA PRO A 39 -15.46 5.21 -6.79
C PRO A 39 -14.72 6.43 -6.23
N LYS A 40 -15.38 7.57 -6.12
CA LYS A 40 -14.74 8.78 -5.58
C LYS A 40 -14.37 8.63 -4.11
N ILE A 41 -15.21 7.95 -3.33
CA ILE A 41 -14.90 7.66 -1.92
C ILE A 41 -13.66 6.75 -1.87
N GLN A 42 -13.62 5.70 -2.70
CA GLN A 42 -12.49 4.78 -2.74
C GLN A 42 -11.18 5.48 -3.13
N ASP A 43 -11.23 6.35 -4.13
CA ASP A 43 -10.05 7.10 -4.55
C ASP A 43 -9.59 8.07 -3.46
N SER A 44 -10.53 8.71 -2.74
CA SER A 44 -10.21 9.60 -1.62
C SER A 44 -9.56 8.84 -0.46
N VAL A 45 -10.06 7.65 -0.15
CA VAL A 45 -9.46 6.79 0.88
C VAL A 45 -8.06 6.38 0.47
N MET A 46 -7.85 6.00 -0.79
CA MET A 46 -6.52 5.63 -1.29
C MET A 46 -5.54 6.80 -1.19
N PHE A 47 -5.97 8.00 -1.57
CA PHE A 47 -5.13 9.19 -1.46
C PHE A 47 -4.75 9.47 0.01
N ALA A 48 -5.73 9.41 0.92
CA ALA A 48 -5.48 9.62 2.34
C ALA A 48 -4.52 8.56 2.91
N TYR A 49 -4.69 7.31 2.48
CA TYR A 49 -3.84 6.20 2.91
C TYR A 49 -2.40 6.40 2.43
N MET A 50 -2.21 6.73 1.16
CA MET A 50 -0.88 6.99 0.60
C MET A 50 -0.21 8.15 1.29
N LYS A 51 -0.95 9.24 1.55
CA LYS A 51 -0.42 10.41 2.24
C LYS A 51 0.03 10.08 3.66
N ALA A 52 -0.78 9.34 4.42
CA ALA A 52 -0.43 8.91 5.77
C ALA A 52 0.80 8.01 5.75
N ASN A 53 0.86 7.06 4.83
CA ASN A 53 2.00 6.15 4.70
C ASN A 53 3.26 6.88 4.27
N HIS A 54 3.15 7.86 3.38
CA HIS A 54 4.28 8.68 2.96
C HIS A 54 4.87 9.43 4.16
N GLN A 55 4.02 10.02 4.99
CA GLN A 55 4.49 10.74 6.18
C GLN A 55 5.18 9.79 7.16
N GLU A 56 4.60 8.63 7.40
CA GLU A 56 5.15 7.64 8.33
C GLU A 56 6.45 7.03 7.83
N LEU A 57 6.57 6.83 6.52
CA LEU A 57 7.73 6.19 5.90
C LEU A 57 8.75 7.19 5.32
N ASN A 58 8.57 8.47 5.58
CA ASN A 58 9.40 9.52 4.98
C ASN A 58 10.90 9.29 5.16
N TYR A 59 11.32 8.80 6.34
CA TYR A 59 12.71 8.46 6.61
C TYR A 59 13.25 7.43 5.60
N TYR A 60 12.49 6.36 5.37
CA TYR A 60 12.91 5.28 4.48
C TYR A 60 12.85 5.70 3.01
N ILE A 61 11.85 6.50 2.65
CA ILE A 61 11.74 7.03 1.29
C ILE A 61 12.96 7.89 0.99
N LYS A 62 13.31 8.84 1.86
CA LYS A 62 14.47 9.70 1.66
C LYS A 62 15.77 8.92 1.63
N LYS A 63 15.90 7.91 2.50
CA LYS A 63 17.12 7.13 2.62
C LYS A 63 17.37 6.22 1.42
N TYR A 64 16.33 5.61 0.88
CA TYR A 64 16.47 4.52 -0.09
C TYR A 64 16.00 4.85 -1.50
N ASN A 65 15.23 5.92 -1.71
CA ASN A 65 14.71 6.22 -3.04
C ASN A 65 15.83 6.36 -4.07
N GLY A 66 15.74 5.59 -5.15
CA GLY A 66 16.74 5.56 -6.21
C GLY A 66 17.93 4.66 -5.96
N LYS A 67 17.99 3.99 -4.81
CA LYS A 67 19.11 3.12 -4.44
C LYS A 67 18.75 1.65 -4.54
N MET A 68 19.79 0.82 -4.70
CA MET A 68 19.61 -0.63 -4.67
C MET A 68 19.57 -1.12 -3.23
N PHE A 69 18.62 -2.01 -2.93
CA PHE A 69 18.53 -2.65 -1.64
C PHE A 69 18.06 -4.08 -1.86
N ASN A 70 18.80 -5.05 -1.36
CA ASN A 70 18.51 -6.47 -1.50
C ASN A 70 18.27 -6.87 -2.98
N GLY A 71 19.06 -6.30 -3.90
CA GLY A 71 18.97 -6.62 -5.32
C GLY A 71 17.81 -5.95 -6.07
N VAL A 72 17.11 -5.03 -5.44
CA VAL A 72 15.96 -4.32 -6.01
C VAL A 72 16.19 -2.82 -5.97
N LYS A 73 15.88 -2.12 -7.06
CA LYS A 73 15.87 -0.66 -7.05
C LYS A 73 14.68 -0.17 -6.24
N VAL A 74 14.96 0.54 -5.16
CA VAL A 74 13.93 1.09 -4.29
C VAL A 74 13.46 2.43 -4.83
N THR A 75 12.14 2.62 -4.86
CA THR A 75 11.54 3.88 -5.26
C THR A 75 10.40 4.23 -4.31
N ARG A 76 10.00 5.50 -4.30
CA ARG A 76 8.83 5.95 -3.54
C ARG A 76 7.59 5.11 -3.90
N ALA A 77 7.38 4.89 -5.19
CA ALA A 77 6.25 4.09 -5.67
C ALA A 77 6.28 2.66 -5.10
N GLY A 78 7.43 2.02 -5.14
CA GLY A 78 7.59 0.66 -4.60
C GLY A 78 7.36 0.60 -3.10
N ILE A 79 7.87 1.57 -2.34
CA ILE A 79 7.67 1.64 -0.90
C ILE A 79 6.18 1.81 -0.56
N LEU A 80 5.49 2.71 -1.24
CA LEU A 80 4.07 2.96 -0.96
C LEU A 80 3.18 1.80 -1.40
N ALA A 81 3.49 1.15 -2.51
CA ALA A 81 2.80 -0.09 -2.90
C ALA A 81 3.04 -1.19 -1.88
N GLY A 82 4.26 -1.33 -1.41
CA GLY A 82 4.60 -2.28 -0.35
C GLY A 82 3.85 -2.01 0.95
N ALA A 83 3.69 -0.74 1.31
CA ALA A 83 2.93 -0.36 2.50
C ALA A 83 1.46 -0.73 2.39
N HIS A 84 0.87 -0.62 1.19
CA HIS A 84 -0.51 -1.05 0.98
C HIS A 84 -0.65 -2.57 1.17
N PHE A 85 0.35 -3.32 0.78
CA PHE A 85 0.38 -4.78 0.90
C PHE A 85 0.72 -5.26 2.31
N ALA A 86 1.78 -4.72 2.92
CA ALA A 86 2.34 -5.23 4.18
C ALA A 86 2.13 -4.31 5.37
N GLY A 87 1.51 -3.13 5.17
CA GLY A 87 1.44 -2.08 6.17
C GLY A 87 2.78 -1.36 6.34
N THR A 88 2.77 -0.23 7.02
CA THR A 88 4.00 0.53 7.29
C THR A 88 4.94 -0.26 8.19
N THR A 89 4.40 -0.98 9.17
CA THR A 89 5.20 -1.86 10.04
C THR A 89 5.96 -2.91 9.25
N GLY A 90 5.29 -3.52 8.25
CA GLY A 90 5.91 -4.53 7.40
C GLY A 90 7.03 -3.95 6.56
N VAL A 91 6.86 -2.74 6.01
CA VAL A 91 7.90 -2.06 5.23
C VAL A 91 9.11 -1.74 6.11
N VAL A 92 8.89 -1.23 7.32
CA VAL A 92 9.97 -0.93 8.26
C VAL A 92 10.74 -2.21 8.60
N ALA A 93 10.03 -3.29 8.91
CA ALA A 93 10.65 -4.58 9.21
C ALA A 93 11.48 -5.09 8.03
N TYR A 94 10.98 -4.92 6.81
CA TYR A 94 11.71 -5.31 5.60
C TYR A 94 13.08 -4.63 5.53
N PHE A 95 13.12 -3.30 5.72
CA PHE A 95 14.39 -2.58 5.67
C PHE A 95 15.31 -2.94 6.83
N LYS A 96 14.75 -3.15 8.03
CA LYS A 96 15.56 -3.52 9.20
C LYS A 96 16.12 -4.93 9.13
N ASN A 97 15.46 -5.83 8.41
CA ASN A 97 15.85 -7.24 8.30
C ASN A 97 16.58 -7.57 7.00
N GLY A 98 17.15 -6.59 6.32
CA GLY A 98 17.90 -6.84 5.09
C GLY A 98 17.06 -7.26 3.89
N GLY A 99 15.75 -7.06 3.94
CA GLY A 99 14.89 -7.32 2.81
C GLY A 99 14.31 -8.73 2.73
N SER A 100 14.23 -9.46 3.85
CA SER A 100 13.75 -10.84 3.83
C SER A 100 12.47 -11.05 4.62
N GLY A 101 11.73 -12.10 4.29
CA GLY A 101 10.77 -12.75 5.19
C GLY A 101 9.33 -12.26 5.13
N ILE A 102 8.98 -11.25 4.36
CA ILE A 102 7.60 -10.71 4.33
C ILE A 102 6.87 -11.18 3.07
N VAL A 103 5.82 -11.96 3.27
CA VAL A 103 4.98 -12.46 2.16
C VAL A 103 3.51 -12.27 2.49
N ASP A 104 2.67 -12.17 1.45
CA ASP A 104 1.22 -12.09 1.62
C ASP A 104 0.59 -13.49 1.70
N ALA A 105 -0.76 -13.52 1.80
CA ALA A 105 -1.51 -14.78 1.88
C ALA A 105 -1.35 -15.65 0.62
N ARG A 106 -0.89 -15.07 -0.50
CA ARG A 106 -0.65 -15.78 -1.77
C ARG A 106 0.82 -16.10 -2.00
N GLY A 107 1.69 -15.82 -1.02
CA GLY A 107 3.11 -16.07 -1.12
C GLY A 107 3.92 -15.01 -1.87
N THR A 108 3.30 -13.89 -2.27
CA THR A 108 4.02 -12.79 -2.90
C THR A 108 4.82 -12.03 -1.86
N SER A 109 6.11 -11.86 -2.08
CA SER A 109 6.98 -11.17 -1.14
C SER A 109 6.92 -9.65 -1.29
N LEU A 110 7.25 -8.95 -0.22
CA LEU A 110 7.39 -7.49 -0.26
C LEU A 110 8.47 -7.08 -1.26
N LYS A 111 9.55 -7.84 -1.36
CA LYS A 111 10.60 -7.63 -2.37
C LYS A 111 10.02 -7.64 -3.80
N GLN A 112 9.16 -8.60 -4.11
CA GLN A 112 8.50 -8.69 -5.41
C GLN A 112 7.59 -7.49 -5.67
N TYR A 113 6.82 -7.04 -4.66
CA TYR A 113 6.00 -5.84 -4.77
C TYR A 113 6.83 -4.61 -5.07
N MET A 114 7.91 -4.41 -4.35
CA MET A 114 8.77 -3.25 -4.54
C MET A 114 9.44 -3.25 -5.91
N ALA A 115 9.85 -4.42 -6.40
CA ALA A 115 10.42 -4.57 -7.74
C ALA A 115 9.38 -4.28 -8.82
N TYR A 116 8.18 -4.84 -8.67
CA TYR A 116 7.12 -4.69 -9.66
C TYR A 116 6.68 -3.23 -9.81
N PHE A 117 6.54 -2.51 -8.68
CA PHE A 117 6.01 -1.14 -8.69
C PHE A 117 7.11 -0.07 -8.75
N SER A 118 8.38 -0.44 -8.91
CA SER A 118 9.50 0.49 -8.84
C SER A 118 9.44 1.61 -9.89
N ASN A 119 8.84 1.34 -11.04
CA ASN A 119 8.78 2.31 -12.15
C ASN A 119 7.43 3.02 -12.26
N PHE A 120 6.52 2.81 -11.31
CA PHE A 120 5.22 3.48 -11.35
C PHE A 120 5.37 4.95 -10.99
N ASN A 121 4.64 5.81 -11.69
CA ASN A 121 4.56 7.23 -11.38
C ASN A 121 3.43 7.47 -10.39
N LEU A 122 3.75 8.18 -9.32
CA LEU A 122 2.77 8.59 -8.32
C LEU A 122 2.60 10.09 -8.35
N PRO A 123 1.38 10.59 -8.03
CA PRO A 123 1.18 12.02 -7.90
C PRO A 123 1.96 12.58 -6.72
N GLU A 124 2.12 13.89 -6.69
CA GLU A 124 2.63 14.59 -5.52
C GLU A 124 1.68 14.39 -4.34
N ILE A 125 2.25 14.11 -3.19
CA ILE A 125 1.47 13.86 -1.99
C ILE A 125 1.84 14.82 -0.87
#